data_8d106ef3ff65ba59a561b1a01d460324
#
_entry.id   8d106ef3ff65ba59a561b1a01d460324
#
_cell.length_a   1.000
_cell.length_b   1.000
_cell.length_c   1.000
_cell.angle_alpha   90.00
_cell.angle_beta   90.00
_cell.angle_gamma   90.00
#
_symmetry.space_group_name_H-M   'P 1'
#
loop_
_entity.id
_entity.type
_entity.pdbx_description
1 polymer ?
#
loop_
_entity_poly.entity_id
_entity_poly.type
_entity_poly.pdbx_seq_one_letter_code
_entity_poly.pdbx_strand_id
1 'polypeptide(L)'
;MQRAGENLNDVAILVRASFQMREFEDRFVTLGLPYRVIGGPRFYERAEIRDALAYLRTINSPADDLAFERIVNVPKRGLGDATVQLLHDHARKRRIPLFEAARAVVETDELKPKARGSLRDLVMQFDRWRAQREVTSHTELAEIVLDESGYTEMWQKDRSADAAGRLDNLKELVRSMEEFENLQGFLEHISLVMDRDGEAGDEAVSLMTLHSAKGLEFDNVFLPGWEEGLFPSQRTLDEQGRAGLEEERRLAHVGLTRARRRAKIYFATNRRIHGTWSTTIPSRFLDELPAHNVEITESKGGSGWGGSGGYGASRFDNLESFGSSYSTPGWQRAQANRTRGGGGRSGGSGFEERQSSFSSEGFGRTKRGPMVIEGELVAKSTGMTSEFSLDDRVFHQKFGYGHVVKIDGNKLTIAFEKAGEKKVVDSFVERA
;
A
#
# COMPACT_ATOMS: atom_id res chain seq x y z
N MET A 1 23.29 -3.30 -26.71
CA MET A 1 22.56 -2.26 -27.42
C MET A 1 23.31 -0.94 -27.33
N GLN A 2 23.37 -0.26 -26.20
CA GLN A 2 24.10 1.02 -26.03
C GLN A 2 25.57 0.95 -26.47
N ARG A 3 26.31 -0.14 -26.14
CA ARG A 3 27.66 -0.39 -26.64
C ARG A 3 27.75 -0.60 -28.16
N ALA A 4 26.63 -0.90 -28.80
CA ALA A 4 26.52 -1.05 -30.26
C ALA A 4 26.02 0.23 -30.96
N GLY A 5 25.90 1.35 -30.23
CA GLY A 5 25.46 2.64 -30.77
C GLY A 5 23.94 2.73 -31.02
N GLU A 6 23.12 1.83 -30.43
CA GLU A 6 21.66 1.93 -30.53
C GLU A 6 21.16 3.03 -29.56
N ASN A 7 20.23 3.90 -30.03
CA ASN A 7 19.67 4.98 -29.26
C ASN A 7 18.67 4.43 -28.21
N LEU A 8 18.71 4.95 -26.99
CA LEU A 8 17.79 4.54 -25.92
C LEU A 8 16.32 4.87 -26.23
N ASN A 9 16.07 5.91 -27.01
CA ASN A 9 14.72 6.27 -27.45
C ASN A 9 14.05 5.20 -28.34
N ASP A 10 14.85 4.33 -28.97
CA ASP A 10 14.37 3.24 -29.82
C ASP A 10 14.12 1.96 -29.03
N VAL A 11 14.21 2.02 -27.69
CA VAL A 11 14.04 0.89 -26.79
C VAL A 11 12.79 1.08 -25.91
N ALA A 12 11.93 0.07 -25.90
CA ALA A 12 10.78 0.03 -24.98
C ALA A 12 10.73 -1.26 -24.18
N ILE A 13 10.27 -1.15 -22.93
CA ILE A 13 9.88 -2.26 -22.08
C ILE A 13 8.37 -2.17 -21.89
N LEU A 14 7.66 -3.20 -22.32
CA LEU A 14 6.19 -3.23 -22.26
C LEU A 14 5.76 -4.30 -21.26
N VAL A 15 5.08 -3.86 -20.21
CA VAL A 15 4.57 -4.72 -19.14
C VAL A 15 3.05 -4.88 -19.21
N ARG A 16 2.49 -5.98 -18.66
CA ARG A 16 1.03 -6.17 -18.62
C ARG A 16 0.36 -5.26 -17.60
N ALA A 17 0.94 -5.11 -16.44
CA ALA A 17 0.40 -4.33 -15.33
C ALA A 17 1.43 -3.32 -14.81
N SER A 18 0.92 -2.20 -14.35
CA SER A 18 1.76 -1.06 -13.96
C SER A 18 2.66 -1.33 -12.74
N PHE A 19 2.29 -2.24 -11.84
CA PHE A 19 3.13 -2.61 -10.70
C PHE A 19 4.45 -3.27 -11.14
N GLN A 20 4.46 -3.97 -12.28
CA GLN A 20 5.67 -4.59 -12.83
C GLN A 20 6.78 -3.60 -13.21
N MET A 21 6.44 -2.29 -13.33
CA MET A 21 7.42 -1.27 -13.71
C MET A 21 8.43 -1.00 -12.59
N ARG A 22 8.03 -1.11 -11.32
CA ARG A 22 8.87 -0.79 -10.15
C ARG A 22 10.25 -1.42 -10.24
N GLU A 23 10.33 -2.70 -10.48
CA GLU A 23 11.59 -3.44 -10.56
C GLU A 23 12.55 -2.86 -11.61
N PHE A 24 11.99 -2.43 -12.75
CA PHE A 24 12.79 -1.78 -13.80
C PHE A 24 13.19 -0.36 -13.40
N GLU A 25 12.29 0.40 -12.79
CA GLU A 25 12.55 1.75 -12.31
C GLU A 25 13.67 1.74 -11.27
N ASP A 26 13.58 0.90 -10.24
CA ASP A 26 14.61 0.75 -9.20
C ASP A 26 15.97 0.34 -9.80
N ARG A 27 15.93 -0.61 -10.76
CA ARG A 27 17.15 -1.06 -11.40
C ARG A 27 17.77 0.01 -12.28
N PHE A 28 16.97 0.78 -13.01
CA PHE A 28 17.47 1.87 -13.86
C PHE A 28 18.05 2.99 -13.03
N VAL A 29 17.43 3.36 -11.91
CA VAL A 29 17.99 4.32 -10.96
C VAL A 29 19.33 3.83 -10.41
N THR A 30 19.42 2.57 -9.99
CA THR A 30 20.67 1.99 -9.48
C THR A 30 21.78 1.99 -10.52
N LEU A 31 21.46 1.70 -11.78
CA LEU A 31 22.43 1.67 -12.88
C LEU A 31 22.73 3.06 -13.48
N GLY A 32 22.01 4.11 -13.08
CA GLY A 32 22.10 5.43 -13.71
C GLY A 32 21.62 5.42 -15.17
N LEU A 33 20.72 4.51 -15.55
CA LEU A 33 20.18 4.41 -16.89
C LEU A 33 18.98 5.33 -17.05
N PRO A 34 19.00 6.32 -17.97
CA PRO A 34 17.86 7.20 -18.18
C PRO A 34 16.62 6.43 -18.68
N TYR A 35 15.47 6.68 -18.05
CA TYR A 35 14.21 6.10 -18.46
C TYR A 35 13.06 7.10 -18.32
N ARG A 36 11.96 6.83 -19.01
CA ARG A 36 10.70 7.58 -18.88
C ARG A 36 9.52 6.62 -18.81
N VAL A 37 8.59 6.89 -17.91
CA VAL A 37 7.31 6.17 -17.84
C VAL A 37 6.30 6.86 -18.74
N ILE A 38 5.66 6.09 -19.62
CA ILE A 38 4.64 6.59 -20.54
C ILE A 38 3.26 6.07 -20.12
N GLY A 39 2.29 6.98 -19.98
CA GLY A 39 0.92 6.66 -19.65
C GLY A 39 0.58 6.72 -18.17
N GLY A 40 1.45 7.31 -17.35
CA GLY A 40 1.20 7.53 -15.92
C GLY A 40 2.42 8.01 -15.15
N PRO A 41 2.27 8.30 -13.86
CA PRO A 41 3.38 8.64 -12.99
C PRO A 41 4.27 7.42 -12.72
N ARG A 42 5.51 7.66 -12.30
CA ARG A 42 6.43 6.64 -11.80
C ARG A 42 5.82 5.91 -10.60
N PHE A 43 6.33 4.75 -10.28
CA PHE A 43 5.74 3.91 -9.24
C PHE A 43 5.58 4.64 -7.91
N TYR A 44 6.65 5.25 -7.40
CA TYR A 44 6.63 5.94 -6.09
C TYR A 44 5.92 7.30 -6.11
N GLU A 45 5.60 7.86 -7.26
CA GLU A 45 4.84 9.10 -7.41
C GLU A 45 3.32 8.88 -7.40
N ARG A 46 2.85 7.64 -7.57
CA ARG A 46 1.43 7.30 -7.61
C ARG A 46 0.75 7.67 -6.30
N ALA A 47 -0.47 8.19 -6.39
CA ALA A 47 -1.18 8.72 -5.24
C ALA A 47 -1.32 7.68 -4.11
N GLU A 48 -1.71 6.45 -4.45
CA GLU A 48 -1.86 5.36 -3.49
C GLU A 48 -0.55 4.95 -2.82
N ILE A 49 0.56 5.05 -3.54
CA ILE A 49 1.89 4.73 -3.00
C ILE A 49 2.38 5.87 -2.11
N ARG A 50 2.20 7.12 -2.53
CA ARG A 50 2.54 8.30 -1.72
C ARG A 50 1.76 8.34 -0.40
N ASP A 51 0.49 7.94 -0.41
CA ASP A 51 -0.32 7.84 0.81
C ASP A 51 0.20 6.73 1.73
N ALA A 52 0.46 5.54 1.19
CA ALA A 52 1.03 4.43 1.96
C ALA A 52 2.40 4.79 2.57
N LEU A 53 3.28 5.39 1.77
CA LEU A 53 4.58 5.90 2.25
C LEU A 53 4.42 6.97 3.33
N ALA A 54 3.42 7.84 3.22
CA ALA A 54 3.17 8.87 4.23
C ALA A 54 2.77 8.26 5.59
N TYR A 55 1.98 7.17 5.61
CA TYR A 55 1.72 6.41 6.83
C TYR A 55 3.02 5.86 7.43
N LEU A 56 3.85 5.20 6.64
CA LEU A 56 5.11 4.60 7.09
C LEU A 56 6.11 5.66 7.56
N ARG A 57 6.21 6.80 6.86
CA ARG A 57 7.05 7.94 7.24
C ARG A 57 6.61 8.55 8.56
N THR A 58 5.30 8.72 8.76
CA THR A 58 4.75 9.24 10.03
C THR A 58 5.02 8.30 11.21
N ILE A 59 5.04 6.98 10.97
CA ILE A 59 5.42 5.98 11.98
C ILE A 59 6.90 6.09 12.30
N ASN A 60 7.74 6.16 11.26
CA ASN A 60 9.20 6.23 11.41
C ASN A 60 9.66 7.55 12.03
N SER A 61 9.05 8.68 11.63
CA SER A 61 9.36 10.02 12.11
C SER A 61 8.09 10.80 12.43
N PRO A 62 7.73 10.95 13.72
CA PRO A 62 6.58 11.78 14.12
C PRO A 62 6.71 13.26 13.77
N ALA A 63 7.92 13.72 13.43
CA ALA A 63 8.19 15.09 13.04
C ALA A 63 8.00 15.35 11.53
N ASP A 64 7.58 14.33 10.75
CA ASP A 64 7.28 14.50 9.33
C ASP A 64 5.88 15.08 9.15
N ASP A 65 5.79 16.40 9.22
CA ASP A 65 4.53 17.15 9.15
C ASP A 65 3.82 16.94 7.79
N LEU A 66 4.57 16.91 6.70
CA LEU A 66 4.02 16.72 5.36
C LEU A 66 3.41 15.32 5.19
N ALA A 67 4.06 14.31 5.74
CA ALA A 67 3.54 12.94 5.71
C ALA A 67 2.26 12.84 6.54
N PHE A 68 2.23 13.39 7.74
CA PHE A 68 1.04 13.36 8.59
C PHE A 68 -0.12 14.16 7.98
N GLU A 69 0.13 15.36 7.48
CA GLU A 69 -0.89 16.19 6.81
C GLU A 69 -1.55 15.45 5.64
N ARG A 70 -0.74 14.75 4.85
CA ARG A 70 -1.23 13.98 3.73
C ARG A 70 -2.26 12.92 4.10
N ILE A 71 -2.05 12.22 5.24
CA ILE A 71 -2.87 11.04 5.60
C ILE A 71 -3.89 11.29 6.70
N VAL A 72 -3.89 12.44 7.34
CA VAL A 72 -4.76 12.73 8.49
C VAL A 72 -6.24 12.50 8.16
N ASN A 73 -6.66 12.75 6.93
CA ASN A 73 -8.03 12.54 6.44
C ASN A 73 -8.11 11.57 5.24
N VAL A 74 -7.14 10.71 5.07
CA VAL A 74 -7.13 9.66 4.03
C VAL A 74 -6.88 8.31 4.71
N PRO A 75 -7.89 7.41 4.73
CA PRO A 75 -9.29 7.56 4.29
C PRO A 75 -10.06 8.68 4.99
N LYS A 76 -11.21 9.07 4.45
CA LYS A 76 -12.03 10.15 5.01
C LYS A 76 -12.47 9.85 6.45
N ARG A 77 -12.01 10.67 7.41
CA ARG A 77 -12.31 10.56 8.85
C ARG A 77 -13.15 11.73 9.38
N GLY A 78 -13.55 12.65 8.48
CA GLY A 78 -14.26 13.87 8.86
C GLY A 78 -13.33 14.93 9.46
N LEU A 79 -12.02 14.80 9.22
CA LEU A 79 -10.98 15.75 9.61
C LEU A 79 -10.69 16.66 8.41
N GLY A 80 -11.57 17.65 8.17
CA GLY A 80 -11.44 18.57 7.04
C GLY A 80 -10.43 19.69 7.31
N ASP A 81 -10.32 20.59 6.31
CA ASP A 81 -9.35 21.68 6.25
C ASP A 81 -9.32 22.55 7.52
N ALA A 82 -10.49 22.84 8.10
CA ALA A 82 -10.56 23.60 9.35
C ALA A 82 -9.87 22.91 10.53
N THR A 83 -9.90 21.56 10.59
CA THR A 83 -9.18 20.81 11.60
C THR A 83 -7.68 20.86 11.35
N VAL A 84 -7.28 20.64 10.08
CA VAL A 84 -5.87 20.69 9.67
C VAL A 84 -5.28 22.08 9.95
N GLN A 85 -6.01 23.15 9.61
CA GLN A 85 -5.59 24.53 9.89
C GLN A 85 -5.40 24.78 11.39
N LEU A 86 -6.33 24.30 12.23
CA LEU A 86 -6.20 24.42 13.68
C LEU A 86 -4.95 23.71 14.21
N LEU A 87 -4.64 22.52 13.68
CA LEU A 87 -3.41 21.79 14.02
C LEU A 87 -2.16 22.58 13.62
N HIS A 88 -2.13 23.15 12.41
CA HIS A 88 -1.03 24.00 11.96
C HIS A 88 -0.83 25.24 12.84
N ASP A 89 -1.92 25.90 13.21
CA ASP A 89 -1.86 27.10 14.06
C ASP A 89 -1.30 26.75 15.44
N HIS A 90 -1.72 25.61 16.01
CA HIS A 90 -1.17 25.13 17.28
C HIS A 90 0.29 24.71 17.14
N ALA A 91 0.65 23.92 16.12
CA ALA A 91 2.01 23.48 15.86
C ALA A 91 2.97 24.66 15.71
N ARG A 92 2.57 25.70 14.93
CA ARG A 92 3.36 26.92 14.69
C ARG A 92 3.56 27.73 15.95
N LYS A 93 2.50 27.97 16.72
CA LYS A 93 2.56 28.74 17.97
C LYS A 93 3.47 28.07 19.00
N ARG A 94 3.45 26.74 19.06
CA ARG A 94 4.23 25.94 20.01
C ARG A 94 5.58 25.47 19.50
N ARG A 95 5.84 25.62 18.20
CA ARG A 95 7.05 25.10 17.52
C ARG A 95 7.23 23.60 17.75
N ILE A 96 6.15 22.84 17.62
CA ILE A 96 6.11 21.38 17.75
C ILE A 96 5.64 20.76 16.44
N PRO A 97 5.98 19.48 16.17
CA PRO A 97 5.48 18.76 15.01
C PRO A 97 3.95 18.68 14.97
N LEU A 98 3.40 18.57 13.77
CA LEU A 98 1.94 18.52 13.54
C LEU A 98 1.27 17.33 14.24
N PHE A 99 1.94 16.20 14.31
CA PHE A 99 1.46 15.02 15.04
C PHE A 99 1.37 15.28 16.55
N GLU A 100 2.35 15.96 17.14
CA GLU A 100 2.33 16.34 18.56
C GLU A 100 1.27 17.42 18.84
N ALA A 101 1.04 18.31 17.86
CA ALA A 101 -0.07 19.25 17.94
C ALA A 101 -1.42 18.50 17.95
N ALA A 102 -1.59 17.47 17.10
CA ALA A 102 -2.77 16.63 17.11
C ALA A 102 -2.97 15.96 18.47
N ARG A 103 -1.92 15.40 19.06
CA ARG A 103 -1.93 14.79 20.39
C ARG A 103 -2.34 15.79 21.50
N ALA A 104 -1.88 17.02 21.42
CA ALA A 104 -2.25 18.04 22.39
C ALA A 104 -3.71 18.46 22.26
N VAL A 105 -4.18 18.69 21.03
CA VAL A 105 -5.53 19.20 20.74
C VAL A 105 -6.63 18.18 21.05
N VAL A 106 -6.40 16.86 20.92
CA VAL A 106 -7.42 15.84 21.25
C VAL A 106 -7.80 15.82 22.73
N GLU A 107 -6.93 16.36 23.59
CA GLU A 107 -7.16 16.48 25.04
C GLU A 107 -7.93 17.73 25.43
N THR A 108 -8.38 18.53 24.46
CA THR A 108 -9.06 19.82 24.69
C THR A 108 -10.42 19.84 24.00
N ASP A 109 -11.20 20.89 24.26
CA ASP A 109 -12.52 21.11 23.64
C ASP A 109 -12.45 21.95 22.35
N GLU A 110 -11.26 22.16 21.78
CA GLU A 110 -11.06 22.96 20.56
C GLU A 110 -11.80 22.39 19.36
N LEU A 111 -11.81 21.08 19.22
CA LEU A 111 -12.49 20.37 18.15
C LEU A 111 -13.93 20.02 18.54
N LYS A 112 -14.78 19.88 17.53
CA LYS A 112 -16.12 19.29 17.72
C LYS A 112 -15.96 17.84 18.19
N PRO A 113 -16.87 17.30 19.02
CA PRO A 113 -16.75 15.96 19.61
C PRO A 113 -16.45 14.84 18.58
N LYS A 114 -17.12 14.84 17.41
CA LYS A 114 -16.90 13.86 16.36
C LYS A 114 -15.49 13.94 15.78
N ALA A 115 -15.03 15.14 15.41
CA ALA A 115 -13.68 15.33 14.84
C ALA A 115 -12.60 15.01 15.90
N ARG A 116 -12.82 15.40 17.16
CA ARG A 116 -11.92 15.07 18.27
C ARG A 116 -11.81 13.56 18.47
N GLY A 117 -12.94 12.83 18.45
CA GLY A 117 -12.93 11.37 18.54
C GLY A 117 -12.14 10.73 17.41
N SER A 118 -12.42 11.09 16.15
CA SER A 118 -11.69 10.57 14.99
C SER A 118 -10.20 10.87 15.03
N LEU A 119 -9.81 12.07 15.49
CA LEU A 119 -8.39 12.45 15.62
C LEU A 119 -7.70 11.69 16.76
N ARG A 120 -8.41 11.49 17.87
CA ARG A 120 -7.91 10.69 19.01
C ARG A 120 -7.66 9.24 18.59
N ASP A 121 -8.62 8.62 17.90
CA ASP A 121 -8.49 7.25 17.40
C ASP A 121 -7.27 7.12 16.47
N LEU A 122 -7.07 8.08 15.58
CA LEU A 122 -5.91 8.11 14.69
C LEU A 122 -4.59 8.23 15.46
N VAL A 123 -4.50 9.14 16.44
CA VAL A 123 -3.29 9.30 17.29
C VAL A 123 -2.99 8.00 18.03
N MET A 124 -4.00 7.37 18.63
CA MET A 124 -3.85 6.09 19.35
C MET A 124 -3.40 4.96 18.42
N GLN A 125 -3.91 4.90 17.18
CA GLN A 125 -3.47 3.93 16.18
C GLN A 125 -1.97 4.12 15.87
N PHE A 126 -1.52 5.34 15.62
CA PHE A 126 -0.10 5.61 15.37
C PHE A 126 0.79 5.22 16.55
N ASP A 127 0.37 5.48 17.79
CA ASP A 127 1.14 5.09 18.98
C ASP A 127 1.27 3.56 19.07
N ARG A 128 0.19 2.83 18.77
CA ARG A 128 0.21 1.37 18.72
C ARG A 128 1.13 0.85 17.62
N TRP A 129 1.06 1.39 16.40
CA TRP A 129 1.92 0.96 15.29
C TRP A 129 3.40 1.24 15.56
N ARG A 130 3.72 2.36 16.22
CA ARG A 130 5.10 2.65 16.65
C ARG A 130 5.60 1.65 17.68
N ALA A 131 4.76 1.24 18.62
CA ALA A 131 5.13 0.20 19.58
C ALA A 131 5.33 -1.17 18.89
N GLN A 132 4.52 -1.49 17.89
CA GLN A 132 4.65 -2.71 17.10
C GLN A 132 5.91 -2.76 16.24
N ARG A 133 6.47 -1.61 15.81
CA ARG A 133 7.69 -1.54 15.01
C ARG A 133 8.87 -2.28 15.64
N GLU A 134 8.93 -2.36 16.96
CA GLU A 134 10.04 -2.99 17.69
C GLU A 134 9.95 -4.53 17.71
N VAL A 135 8.76 -5.10 17.44
CA VAL A 135 8.48 -6.53 17.61
C VAL A 135 7.97 -7.22 16.33
N THR A 136 7.65 -6.44 15.31
CA THR A 136 7.06 -6.93 14.05
C THR A 136 7.97 -6.57 12.89
N SER A 137 8.04 -7.42 11.86
CA SER A 137 8.78 -7.08 10.64
C SER A 137 8.19 -5.84 9.96
N HIS A 138 9.03 -5.07 9.29
CA HIS A 138 8.59 -3.83 8.64
C HIS A 138 7.57 -4.09 7.51
N THR A 139 7.64 -5.23 6.84
CA THR A 139 6.66 -5.67 5.82
C THR A 139 5.31 -5.98 6.45
N GLU A 140 5.29 -6.78 7.51
CA GLU A 140 4.08 -7.11 8.26
C GLU A 140 3.47 -5.85 8.91
N LEU A 141 4.30 -4.97 9.46
CA LEU A 141 3.85 -3.68 9.99
C LEU A 141 3.15 -2.84 8.90
N ALA A 142 3.71 -2.79 7.69
CA ALA A 142 3.08 -2.07 6.58
C ALA A 142 1.71 -2.64 6.22
N GLU A 143 1.56 -3.97 6.18
CA GLU A 143 0.27 -4.63 5.95
C GLU A 143 -0.75 -4.28 7.05
N ILE A 144 -0.34 -4.38 8.32
CA ILE A 144 -1.19 -4.04 9.48
C ILE A 144 -1.65 -2.57 9.38
N VAL A 145 -0.74 -1.66 9.09
CA VAL A 145 -1.04 -0.21 8.99
C VAL A 145 -2.03 0.08 7.87
N LEU A 146 -1.83 -0.48 6.69
CA LEU A 146 -2.71 -0.27 5.55
C LEU A 146 -4.11 -0.86 5.78
N ASP A 147 -4.21 -1.99 6.47
CA ASP A 147 -5.49 -2.62 6.81
C ASP A 147 -6.21 -1.88 7.95
N GLU A 148 -5.53 -1.66 9.07
CA GLU A 148 -6.14 -1.05 10.26
C GLU A 148 -6.48 0.43 10.09
N SER A 149 -5.75 1.16 9.24
CA SER A 149 -6.09 2.53 8.86
C SER A 149 -7.36 2.61 8.02
N GLY A 150 -7.85 1.47 7.46
CA GLY A 150 -8.94 1.38 6.51
C GLY A 150 -8.54 1.78 5.08
N TYR A 151 -7.23 1.94 4.80
CA TYR A 151 -6.75 2.38 3.50
C TYR A 151 -6.96 1.31 2.43
N THR A 152 -6.65 0.05 2.74
CA THR A 152 -6.93 -1.10 1.86
C THR A 152 -8.42 -1.24 1.61
N GLU A 153 -9.26 -1.13 2.67
CA GLU A 153 -10.71 -1.23 2.56
C GLU A 153 -11.31 -0.12 1.67
N MET A 154 -10.77 1.08 1.75
CA MET A 154 -11.18 2.21 0.89
C MET A 154 -11.08 1.86 -0.59
N TRP A 155 -9.94 1.30 -1.03
CA TRP A 155 -9.75 0.88 -2.41
C TRP A 155 -10.54 -0.37 -2.79
N GLN A 156 -10.79 -1.29 -1.85
CA GLN A 156 -11.66 -2.46 -2.08
C GLN A 156 -13.12 -2.06 -2.33
N LYS A 157 -13.58 -0.98 -1.71
CA LYS A 157 -14.94 -0.43 -1.88
C LYS A 157 -15.05 0.48 -3.11
N ASP A 158 -13.95 0.96 -3.63
CA ASP A 158 -13.94 1.78 -4.84
C ASP A 158 -14.29 0.93 -6.06
N ARG A 159 -15.25 1.39 -6.83
CA ARG A 159 -15.75 0.72 -8.05
C ARG A 159 -15.11 1.26 -9.35
N SER A 160 -14.14 2.16 -9.24
CA SER A 160 -13.42 2.67 -10.40
C SER A 160 -12.61 1.55 -11.07
N ALA A 161 -12.42 1.66 -12.38
CA ALA A 161 -11.61 0.69 -13.14
C ALA A 161 -10.17 0.58 -12.62
N ASP A 162 -9.65 1.65 -12.02
CA ASP A 162 -8.27 1.73 -11.53
C ASP A 162 -8.08 1.13 -10.13
N ALA A 163 -9.16 0.97 -9.34
CA ALA A 163 -9.08 0.57 -7.94
C ALA A 163 -8.30 -0.74 -7.71
N ALA A 164 -8.55 -1.72 -8.57
CA ALA A 164 -7.85 -3.01 -8.50
C ALA A 164 -6.36 -2.87 -8.81
N GLY A 165 -5.98 -2.04 -9.80
CA GLY A 165 -4.58 -1.76 -10.11
C GLY A 165 -3.86 -1.04 -8.96
N ARG A 166 -4.55 -0.16 -8.23
CA ARG A 166 -4.01 0.51 -7.04
C ARG A 166 -3.77 -0.47 -5.90
N LEU A 167 -4.67 -1.43 -5.68
CA LEU A 167 -4.44 -2.52 -4.71
C LEU A 167 -3.23 -3.38 -5.09
N ASP A 168 -3.04 -3.68 -6.38
CA ASP A 168 -1.87 -4.41 -6.86
C ASP A 168 -0.58 -3.60 -6.66
N ASN A 169 -0.63 -2.27 -6.83
CA ASN A 169 0.49 -1.39 -6.53
C ASN A 169 0.84 -1.39 -5.03
N LEU A 170 -0.15 -1.39 -4.12
CA LEU A 170 0.08 -1.48 -2.68
C LEU A 170 0.73 -2.82 -2.28
N LYS A 171 0.30 -3.92 -2.89
CA LYS A 171 0.94 -5.23 -2.68
C LYS A 171 2.39 -5.22 -3.14
N GLU A 172 2.66 -4.64 -4.31
CA GLU A 172 4.02 -4.53 -4.83
C GLU A 172 4.90 -3.64 -3.94
N LEU A 173 4.34 -2.56 -3.36
CA LEU A 173 5.05 -1.74 -2.39
C LEU A 173 5.51 -2.57 -1.19
N VAL A 174 4.59 -3.32 -0.56
CA VAL A 174 4.93 -4.18 0.59
C VAL A 174 5.96 -5.23 0.19
N ARG A 175 5.81 -5.84 -0.98
CA ARG A 175 6.76 -6.80 -1.50
C ARG A 175 8.15 -6.21 -1.70
N SER A 176 8.23 -4.96 -2.20
CA SER A 176 9.53 -4.30 -2.39
C SER A 176 10.27 -4.07 -1.08
N MET A 177 9.55 -3.95 0.03
CA MET A 177 10.16 -3.79 1.34
C MET A 177 10.93 -5.05 1.80
N GLU A 178 10.62 -6.23 1.28
CA GLU A 178 11.34 -7.48 1.62
C GLU A 178 12.85 -7.45 1.26
N GLU A 179 13.25 -6.55 0.36
CA GLU A 179 14.64 -6.40 -0.08
C GLU A 179 15.49 -5.61 0.92
N PHE A 180 14.87 -5.00 1.94
CA PHE A 180 15.51 -4.12 2.92
C PHE A 180 15.49 -4.74 4.31
N GLU A 181 16.51 -4.42 5.11
CA GLU A 181 16.62 -4.95 6.47
C GLU A 181 15.59 -4.34 7.43
N ASN A 182 15.21 -3.09 7.20
CA ASN A 182 14.29 -2.35 8.05
C ASN A 182 13.57 -1.22 7.31
N LEU A 183 12.55 -0.65 7.96
CA LEU A 183 11.73 0.43 7.41
C LEU A 183 12.55 1.68 7.07
N GLN A 184 13.53 2.04 7.88
CA GLN A 184 14.33 3.25 7.65
C GLN A 184 15.14 3.15 6.37
N GLY A 185 15.86 2.04 6.16
CA GLY A 185 16.64 1.80 4.94
C GLY A 185 15.78 1.80 3.68
N PHE A 186 14.57 1.24 3.78
CA PHE A 186 13.59 1.32 2.69
C PHE A 186 13.17 2.76 2.37
N LEU A 187 12.82 3.56 3.38
CA LEU A 187 12.40 4.95 3.19
C LEU A 187 13.54 5.84 2.66
N GLU A 188 14.77 5.60 3.10
CA GLU A 188 15.96 6.29 2.60
C GLU A 188 16.20 5.97 1.11
N HIS A 189 16.10 4.71 0.73
CA HIS A 189 16.19 4.29 -0.67
C HIS A 189 15.17 5.01 -1.55
N ILE A 190 13.90 5.04 -1.12
CA ILE A 190 12.85 5.73 -1.87
C ILE A 190 13.13 7.23 -2.01
N SER A 191 13.63 7.87 -0.98
CA SER A 191 14.01 9.29 -1.07
C SER A 191 15.07 9.51 -2.13
N LEU A 192 16.10 8.64 -2.20
CA LEU A 192 17.13 8.69 -3.24
C LEU A 192 16.57 8.46 -4.65
N VAL A 193 15.60 7.54 -4.79
CA VAL A 193 14.95 7.27 -6.07
C VAL A 193 14.14 8.48 -6.54
N MET A 194 13.42 9.13 -5.63
CA MET A 194 12.58 10.29 -5.94
C MET A 194 13.39 11.56 -6.21
N ASP A 195 14.55 11.75 -5.58
CA ASP A 195 15.38 12.95 -5.74
C ASP A 195 16.11 13.01 -7.09
N ARG A 196 16.31 11.88 -7.77
CA ARG A 196 16.97 11.80 -9.09
C ARG A 196 16.11 12.23 -10.28
N ASP A 197 14.96 12.82 -10.03
CA ASP A 197 13.92 13.11 -11.04
C ASP A 197 14.26 14.26 -12.01
N GLY A 198 15.41 14.92 -11.87
CA GLY A 198 15.82 16.07 -12.71
C GLY A 198 16.71 15.76 -13.90
N GLU A 199 17.22 14.52 -14.04
CA GLU A 199 18.31 14.20 -14.97
C GLU A 199 17.91 13.34 -16.19
N ALA A 200 16.63 13.26 -16.55
CA ALA A 200 16.24 12.59 -17.80
C ALA A 200 16.81 13.38 -18.99
N GLY A 201 17.99 12.97 -19.47
CA GLY A 201 18.57 13.47 -20.71
C GLY A 201 17.65 13.21 -21.91
N ASP A 202 18.00 13.79 -23.09
CA ASP A 202 17.22 13.64 -24.33
C ASP A 202 17.02 12.17 -24.77
N GLU A 203 17.88 11.26 -24.34
CA GLU A 203 17.83 9.82 -24.64
C GLU A 203 17.43 9.00 -23.40
N ALA A 204 16.29 8.31 -23.48
CA ALA A 204 15.76 7.50 -22.37
C ALA A 204 15.01 6.26 -22.86
N VAL A 205 15.12 5.14 -22.11
CA VAL A 205 14.33 3.94 -22.35
C VAL A 205 12.86 4.21 -21.99
N SER A 206 11.94 3.81 -22.86
CA SER A 206 10.50 3.96 -22.62
C SER A 206 9.98 2.75 -21.84
N LEU A 207 9.34 3.00 -20.70
CA LEU A 207 8.69 1.99 -19.85
C LEU A 207 7.18 2.26 -19.81
N MET A 208 6.36 1.28 -20.17
CA MET A 208 4.91 1.47 -20.25
C MET A 208 4.15 0.15 -20.20
N THR A 209 2.83 0.24 -20.02
CA THR A 209 1.96 -0.92 -20.16
C THR A 209 1.69 -1.24 -21.64
N LEU A 210 1.30 -2.49 -21.93
CA LEU A 210 0.84 -2.91 -23.27
C LEU A 210 -0.29 -2.02 -23.79
N HIS A 211 -1.18 -1.56 -22.91
CA HIS A 211 -2.28 -0.65 -23.27
C HIS A 211 -1.78 0.72 -23.72
N SER A 212 -0.81 1.29 -23.00
CA SER A 212 -0.23 2.59 -23.32
C SER A 212 0.63 2.57 -24.58
N ALA A 213 1.09 1.37 -24.98
CA ALA A 213 1.93 1.18 -26.17
C ALA A 213 1.14 1.22 -27.49
N LYS A 214 -0.19 1.26 -27.43
CA LYS A 214 -1.03 1.28 -28.66
C LYS A 214 -0.75 2.55 -29.47
N GLY A 215 -0.36 2.36 -30.74
CA GLY A 215 -0.02 3.45 -31.64
C GLY A 215 1.43 3.91 -31.61
N LEU A 216 2.24 3.44 -30.65
CA LEU A 216 3.67 3.69 -30.60
C LEU A 216 4.45 2.54 -31.27
N GLU A 217 5.69 2.81 -31.68
CA GLU A 217 6.56 1.80 -32.27
C GLU A 217 8.02 2.08 -31.89
N PHE A 218 8.79 1.00 -31.68
CA PHE A 218 10.18 1.04 -31.25
C PHE A 218 11.00 0.00 -32.02
N ASP A 219 12.27 0.27 -32.24
CA ASP A 219 13.15 -0.69 -32.92
C ASP A 219 13.32 -1.97 -32.09
N ASN A 220 13.45 -1.82 -30.78
CA ASN A 220 13.67 -2.91 -29.83
C ASN A 220 12.61 -2.90 -28.72
N VAL A 221 11.84 -3.97 -28.63
CA VAL A 221 10.80 -4.12 -27.62
C VAL A 221 11.12 -5.31 -26.72
N PHE A 222 11.08 -5.07 -25.41
CA PHE A 222 11.23 -6.08 -24.37
C PHE A 222 9.86 -6.34 -23.74
N LEU A 223 9.48 -7.60 -23.65
CA LEU A 223 8.17 -8.09 -23.18
C LEU A 223 8.38 -9.04 -22.00
N PRO A 224 8.60 -8.51 -20.78
CA PRO A 224 8.82 -9.34 -19.60
C PRO A 224 7.49 -9.85 -19.01
N GLY A 225 7.57 -10.94 -18.23
CA GLY A 225 6.47 -11.44 -17.44
C GLY A 225 5.41 -12.21 -18.25
N TRP A 226 5.84 -12.90 -19.30
CA TRP A 226 4.93 -13.78 -20.05
C TRP A 226 4.75 -15.12 -19.34
N GLU A 227 3.95 -15.08 -18.27
CA GLU A 227 3.69 -16.18 -17.34
C GLU A 227 2.20 -16.28 -17.05
N GLU A 228 1.68 -17.50 -16.93
CA GLU A 228 0.29 -17.74 -16.53
C GLU A 228 -0.03 -17.04 -15.19
N GLY A 229 -1.20 -16.40 -15.12
CA GLY A 229 -1.64 -15.61 -13.98
C GLY A 229 -1.15 -14.16 -14.02
N LEU A 230 -0.04 -13.87 -14.70
CA LEU A 230 0.48 -12.53 -14.90
C LEU A 230 0.12 -11.99 -16.30
N PHE A 231 0.40 -12.76 -17.33
CA PHE A 231 -0.02 -12.50 -18.70
C PHE A 231 -0.25 -13.83 -19.46
N PRO A 232 -1.52 -14.26 -19.66
CA PRO A 232 -2.77 -13.55 -19.37
C PRO A 232 -3.00 -13.32 -17.88
N SER A 233 -3.66 -12.18 -17.57
CA SER A 233 -3.99 -11.81 -16.19
C SER A 233 -5.03 -12.74 -15.59
N GLN A 234 -4.72 -13.40 -14.46
CA GLN A 234 -5.67 -14.30 -13.80
C GLN A 234 -6.99 -13.59 -13.46
N ARG A 235 -6.90 -12.35 -12.98
CA ARG A 235 -8.09 -11.55 -12.68
C ARG A 235 -8.99 -11.36 -13.90
N THR A 236 -8.42 -11.05 -15.05
CA THR A 236 -9.20 -10.88 -16.30
C THR A 236 -9.88 -12.19 -16.69
N LEU A 237 -9.21 -13.31 -16.49
CA LEU A 237 -9.79 -14.64 -16.76
C LEU A 237 -10.93 -14.96 -15.78
N ASP A 238 -10.76 -14.65 -14.49
CA ASP A 238 -11.77 -14.91 -13.46
C ASP A 238 -13.01 -14.04 -13.62
N GLU A 239 -12.84 -12.77 -14.01
CA GLU A 239 -13.95 -11.82 -14.18
C GLU A 239 -14.69 -11.97 -15.51
N GLN A 240 -13.99 -12.27 -16.61
CA GLN A 240 -14.54 -12.21 -17.97
C GLN A 240 -14.42 -13.54 -18.73
N GLY A 241 -13.80 -14.54 -18.15
CA GLY A 241 -13.66 -15.87 -18.76
C GLY A 241 -13.01 -15.82 -20.13
N ARG A 242 -13.67 -16.48 -21.11
CA ARG A 242 -13.17 -16.57 -22.50
C ARG A 242 -13.04 -15.20 -23.18
N ALA A 243 -13.96 -14.28 -22.94
CA ALA A 243 -13.90 -12.94 -23.52
C ALA A 243 -12.66 -12.18 -23.03
N GLY A 244 -12.34 -12.33 -21.74
CA GLY A 244 -11.13 -11.78 -21.15
C GLY A 244 -9.87 -12.37 -21.77
N LEU A 245 -9.82 -13.67 -21.99
CA LEU A 245 -8.69 -14.32 -22.65
C LEU A 245 -8.46 -13.78 -24.07
N GLU A 246 -9.53 -13.55 -24.83
CA GLU A 246 -9.41 -12.98 -26.17
C GLU A 246 -8.89 -11.52 -26.13
N GLU A 247 -9.25 -10.75 -25.11
CA GLU A 247 -8.71 -9.40 -24.95
C GLU A 247 -7.22 -9.44 -24.56
N GLU A 248 -6.82 -10.33 -23.66
CA GLU A 248 -5.41 -10.55 -23.32
C GLU A 248 -4.58 -10.98 -24.54
N ARG A 249 -5.17 -11.82 -25.43
CA ARG A 249 -4.53 -12.22 -26.71
C ARG A 249 -4.34 -11.02 -27.64
N ARG A 250 -5.33 -10.12 -27.72
CA ARG A 250 -5.18 -8.86 -28.50
C ARG A 250 -4.06 -8.00 -27.94
N LEU A 251 -3.93 -7.92 -26.63
CA LEU A 251 -2.81 -7.21 -25.99
C LEU A 251 -1.46 -7.86 -26.26
N ALA A 252 -1.38 -9.19 -26.29
CA ALA A 252 -0.17 -9.90 -26.70
C ALA A 252 0.23 -9.53 -28.14
N HIS A 253 -0.74 -9.53 -29.05
CA HIS A 253 -0.53 -9.09 -30.43
C HIS A 253 -0.08 -7.62 -30.52
N VAL A 254 -0.70 -6.73 -29.74
CA VAL A 254 -0.27 -5.33 -29.67
C VAL A 254 1.19 -5.26 -29.24
N GLY A 255 1.58 -5.94 -28.15
CA GLY A 255 2.96 -5.92 -27.66
C GLY A 255 3.98 -6.35 -28.70
N LEU A 256 3.73 -7.46 -29.37
CA LEU A 256 4.61 -8.00 -30.42
C LEU A 256 4.75 -7.04 -31.62
N THR A 257 3.64 -6.44 -32.04
CA THR A 257 3.61 -5.54 -33.21
C THR A 257 4.16 -4.14 -32.92
N ARG A 258 4.57 -3.84 -31.69
CA ARG A 258 5.28 -2.57 -31.39
C ARG A 258 6.75 -2.58 -31.80
N ALA A 259 7.31 -3.77 -32.04
CA ALA A 259 8.69 -3.92 -32.47
C ALA A 259 8.82 -3.76 -33.98
N ARG A 260 9.65 -2.79 -34.40
CA ARG A 260 10.05 -2.63 -35.81
C ARG A 260 11.11 -3.62 -36.24
N ARG A 261 12.03 -3.96 -35.33
CA ARG A 261 13.20 -4.80 -35.66
C ARG A 261 13.29 -6.05 -34.78
N ARG A 262 13.15 -5.90 -33.43
CA ARG A 262 13.36 -7.00 -32.48
C ARG A 262 12.32 -6.96 -31.38
N ALA A 263 11.60 -8.05 -31.19
CA ALA A 263 10.81 -8.33 -30.01
C ALA A 263 11.53 -9.39 -29.17
N LYS A 264 11.72 -9.13 -27.87
CA LYS A 264 12.31 -10.08 -26.91
C LYS A 264 11.32 -10.35 -25.81
N ILE A 265 10.90 -11.60 -25.70
CA ILE A 265 9.95 -12.07 -24.69
C ILE A 265 10.73 -12.73 -23.55
N TYR A 266 10.33 -12.46 -22.33
CA TYR A 266 10.95 -13.02 -21.13
C TYR A 266 9.89 -13.57 -20.19
N PHE A 267 10.18 -14.73 -19.64
CA PHE A 267 9.46 -15.30 -18.51
C PHE A 267 10.45 -15.85 -17.50
N ALA A 268 10.08 -15.84 -16.23
CA ALA A 268 10.85 -16.45 -15.17
C ALA A 268 10.37 -17.90 -14.98
N THR A 269 11.27 -18.84 -14.75
CA THR A 269 10.90 -20.22 -14.37
C THR A 269 10.56 -20.33 -12.89
N ASN A 270 11.15 -19.44 -12.09
CA ASN A 270 10.92 -19.36 -10.65
C ASN A 270 10.84 -17.88 -10.24
N ARG A 271 9.91 -17.59 -9.32
CA ARG A 271 9.78 -16.28 -8.67
C ARG A 271 9.83 -16.44 -7.17
N ARG A 272 10.43 -15.49 -6.50
CA ARG A 272 10.35 -15.38 -5.06
C ARG A 272 9.06 -14.63 -4.70
N ILE A 273 8.14 -15.30 -4.00
CA ILE A 273 6.86 -14.75 -3.55
C ILE A 273 6.80 -14.97 -2.05
N HIS A 274 6.67 -13.91 -1.25
CA HIS A 274 6.67 -13.96 0.23
C HIS A 274 7.85 -14.74 0.81
N GLY A 275 9.05 -14.43 0.33
CA GLY A 275 10.26 -15.10 0.78
C GLY A 275 10.45 -16.54 0.28
N THR A 276 9.44 -17.14 -0.36
CA THR A 276 9.45 -18.53 -0.86
C THR A 276 9.62 -18.58 -2.37
N TRP A 277 10.44 -19.49 -2.88
CA TRP A 277 10.56 -19.72 -4.32
C TRP A 277 9.35 -20.51 -4.82
N SER A 278 8.66 -19.96 -5.80
CA SER A 278 7.54 -20.60 -6.50
C SER A 278 7.89 -20.79 -7.98
N THR A 279 7.61 -21.97 -8.51
CA THR A 279 7.75 -22.25 -9.94
C THR A 279 6.61 -21.59 -10.70
N THR A 280 6.94 -20.88 -11.77
CA THR A 280 5.97 -20.25 -12.66
C THR A 280 5.73 -21.11 -13.90
N ILE A 281 4.59 -20.92 -14.54
CA ILE A 281 4.23 -21.57 -15.79
C ILE A 281 4.37 -20.55 -16.91
N PRO A 282 5.08 -20.87 -18.00
CA PRO A 282 5.14 -19.99 -19.16
C PRO A 282 3.75 -19.65 -19.69
N SER A 283 3.57 -18.44 -20.18
CA SER A 283 2.31 -18.00 -20.79
C SER A 283 1.88 -18.90 -21.94
N ARG A 284 0.60 -19.26 -22.01
CA ARG A 284 0.01 -19.98 -23.14
C ARG A 284 0.17 -19.27 -24.48
N PHE A 285 0.35 -17.95 -24.48
CA PHE A 285 0.58 -17.18 -25.70
C PHE A 285 1.92 -17.49 -26.38
N LEU A 286 2.87 -18.09 -25.64
CA LEU A 286 4.14 -18.55 -26.22
C LEU A 286 3.92 -19.72 -27.19
N ASP A 287 2.94 -20.58 -26.91
CA ASP A 287 2.60 -21.72 -27.76
C ASP A 287 1.88 -21.28 -29.04
N GLU A 288 1.31 -20.08 -29.08
CA GLU A 288 0.65 -19.49 -30.24
C GLU A 288 1.64 -18.82 -31.23
N LEU A 289 2.91 -18.69 -30.85
CA LEU A 289 3.92 -18.06 -31.70
C LEU A 289 4.37 -19.02 -32.83
N PRO A 290 4.57 -18.50 -34.05
CA PRO A 290 5.04 -19.35 -35.17
C PRO A 290 6.49 -19.79 -34.92
N ALA A 291 6.68 -21.06 -34.61
CA ALA A 291 7.96 -21.64 -34.20
C ALA A 291 9.15 -21.33 -35.13
N HIS A 292 8.89 -21.17 -36.44
CA HIS A 292 9.94 -20.87 -37.43
C HIS A 292 10.44 -19.41 -37.39
N ASN A 293 9.75 -18.53 -36.64
CA ASN A 293 10.12 -17.13 -36.46
C ASN A 293 10.62 -16.82 -35.04
N VAL A 294 10.75 -17.85 -34.18
CA VAL A 294 11.13 -17.69 -32.77
C VAL A 294 12.46 -18.37 -32.51
N GLU A 295 13.40 -17.61 -31.99
CA GLU A 295 14.66 -18.13 -31.46
C GLU A 295 14.54 -18.25 -29.92
N ILE A 296 14.70 -19.46 -29.40
CA ILE A 296 14.65 -19.73 -27.96
C ILE A 296 16.07 -19.68 -27.41
N THR A 297 16.29 -18.77 -26.48
CA THR A 297 17.58 -18.61 -25.79
C THR A 297 17.43 -19.00 -24.33
N GLU A 298 18.11 -20.08 -23.92
CA GLU A 298 18.16 -20.49 -22.51
C GLU A 298 19.27 -19.72 -21.75
N SER A 299 18.96 -19.24 -20.56
CA SER A 299 19.96 -18.69 -19.67
C SER A 299 20.88 -19.82 -19.16
N LYS A 300 22.17 -19.74 -19.37
CA LYS A 300 23.19 -20.74 -18.95
C LYS A 300 23.34 -20.93 -17.46
N GLY A 301 22.38 -20.49 -16.64
CA GLY A 301 22.46 -20.50 -15.16
C GLY A 301 21.44 -21.38 -14.43
N GLY A 302 20.62 -22.18 -15.12
CA GLY A 302 19.62 -23.03 -14.46
C GLY A 302 19.70 -24.48 -14.91
N SER A 303 19.79 -25.38 -13.98
CA SER A 303 19.80 -26.82 -14.16
C SER A 303 18.70 -27.28 -15.12
N GLY A 304 19.13 -27.93 -16.19
CA GLY A 304 18.46 -28.72 -17.15
C GLY A 304 16.94 -28.95 -17.06
N TRP A 305 16.21 -28.36 -17.97
CA TRP A 305 15.03 -28.97 -18.52
C TRP A 305 15.41 -29.62 -19.86
N GLY A 306 16.08 -30.74 -19.75
CA GLY A 306 16.35 -31.60 -20.89
C GLY A 306 15.11 -32.43 -21.19
N GLY A 307 14.61 -32.30 -22.41
CA GLY A 307 13.54 -33.12 -22.94
C GLY A 307 12.97 -32.56 -24.22
N SER A 308 13.65 -32.79 -25.35
CA SER A 308 13.05 -32.77 -26.68
C SER A 308 11.85 -33.70 -26.68
N GLY A 309 10.64 -33.15 -26.63
CA GLY A 309 9.39 -33.88 -26.78
C GLY A 309 8.33 -32.92 -27.27
N GLY A 310 7.81 -33.20 -28.46
CA GLY A 310 6.86 -32.39 -29.20
C GLY A 310 5.72 -31.84 -28.34
N TYR A 311 5.38 -30.61 -28.58
CA TYR A 311 4.21 -29.93 -28.09
C TYR A 311 2.93 -30.63 -28.61
N GLY A 312 2.46 -31.61 -27.84
CA GLY A 312 1.22 -32.31 -28.09
C GLY A 312 0.47 -32.48 -26.77
N ALA A 313 -0.70 -31.88 -26.67
CA ALA A 313 -1.60 -31.73 -25.53
C ALA A 313 -1.19 -30.63 -24.57
N SER A 314 -2.02 -29.59 -24.48
CA SER A 314 -1.88 -28.47 -23.57
C SER A 314 -1.80 -28.97 -22.13
N ARG A 315 -0.71 -28.65 -21.41
CA ARG A 315 -0.56 -28.91 -19.98
C ARG A 315 -1.57 -28.14 -19.14
N PHE A 316 -2.34 -27.27 -19.75
CA PHE A 316 -3.26 -26.34 -19.11
C PHE A 316 -4.67 -26.87 -18.92
N ASP A 317 -5.00 -28.03 -19.52
CA ASP A 317 -6.34 -28.61 -19.41
C ASP A 317 -6.65 -29.24 -18.03
N ASN A 318 -5.64 -29.38 -17.16
CA ASN A 318 -5.76 -30.00 -15.84
C ASN A 318 -5.33 -29.11 -14.67
N LEU A 319 -5.22 -27.79 -14.87
CA LEU A 319 -4.85 -26.85 -13.79
C LEU A 319 -6.11 -26.37 -13.08
N GLU A 320 -6.38 -26.96 -11.93
CA GLU A 320 -7.24 -26.33 -10.91
C GLU A 320 -6.72 -24.93 -10.59
N SER A 321 -7.66 -23.99 -10.51
CA SER A 321 -7.47 -22.58 -10.21
C SER A 321 -6.29 -22.32 -9.25
N PHE A 322 -5.23 -21.69 -9.72
CA PHE A 322 -4.20 -21.14 -8.87
C PHE A 322 -4.80 -19.98 -8.06
N GLY A 323 -5.32 -20.29 -6.88
CA GLY A 323 -5.69 -19.30 -5.90
C GLY A 323 -4.46 -18.44 -5.60
N SER A 324 -4.58 -17.14 -5.80
CA SER A 324 -3.59 -16.17 -5.34
C SER A 324 -3.26 -16.47 -3.88
N SER A 325 -2.04 -16.89 -3.59
CA SER A 325 -1.56 -17.21 -2.23
C SER A 325 -1.29 -15.95 -1.39
N TYR A 326 -1.94 -14.85 -1.71
CA TYR A 326 -1.90 -13.63 -0.91
C TYR A 326 -2.92 -13.75 0.22
N SER A 327 -2.47 -14.10 1.41
CA SER A 327 -3.32 -14.26 2.59
C SER A 327 -2.97 -13.26 3.68
N THR A 328 -3.34 -11.99 3.48
CA THR A 328 -3.47 -11.10 4.64
C THR A 328 -4.76 -11.39 5.41
N PRO A 329 -4.80 -11.16 6.73
CA PRO A 329 -6.04 -11.32 7.52
C PRO A 329 -7.24 -10.53 6.96
N GLY A 330 -7.01 -9.37 6.33
CA GLY A 330 -8.02 -8.57 5.65
C GLY A 330 -8.49 -9.20 4.33
N TRP A 331 -7.56 -9.75 3.56
CA TRP A 331 -7.85 -10.44 2.30
C TRP A 331 -8.62 -11.74 2.53
N GLN A 332 -8.28 -12.52 3.56
CA GLN A 332 -9.02 -13.72 3.97
C GLN A 332 -10.45 -13.38 4.37
N ARG A 333 -10.67 -12.26 5.08
CA ARG A 333 -12.03 -11.78 5.43
C ARG A 333 -12.82 -11.33 4.19
N ALA A 334 -12.18 -10.67 3.23
CA ALA A 334 -12.82 -10.26 1.98
C ALA A 334 -13.22 -11.46 1.10
N GLN A 335 -12.38 -12.49 1.03
CA GLN A 335 -12.71 -13.75 0.34
C GLN A 335 -13.82 -14.53 1.06
N ALA A 336 -13.79 -14.61 2.39
CA ALA A 336 -14.84 -15.28 3.18
C ALA A 336 -16.22 -14.62 3.02
N ASN A 337 -16.27 -13.30 2.81
CA ASN A 337 -17.51 -12.57 2.53
C ASN A 337 -18.03 -12.77 1.09
N ARG A 338 -17.15 -13.01 0.11
CA ARG A 338 -17.58 -13.36 -1.26
C ARG A 338 -18.21 -14.75 -1.34
N THR A 339 -17.69 -15.72 -0.61
CA THR A 339 -18.25 -17.10 -0.58
C THR A 339 -19.56 -17.19 0.19
N ARG A 340 -19.88 -16.25 1.10
CA ARG A 340 -21.15 -16.22 1.83
C ARG A 340 -22.30 -15.58 1.05
N GLY A 341 -22.06 -14.87 -0.05
CA GLY A 341 -23.07 -14.19 -0.87
C GLY A 341 -23.68 -15.00 -2.01
N GLY A 342 -23.21 -16.22 -2.27
CA GLY A 342 -23.60 -17.04 -3.42
C GLY A 342 -24.24 -18.38 -3.04
N GLY A 343 -25.21 -18.39 -2.13
CA GLY A 343 -25.92 -19.61 -1.72
C GLY A 343 -27.21 -19.84 -2.51
N GLY A 344 -27.14 -20.56 -3.62
CA GLY A 344 -28.29 -21.11 -4.36
C GLY A 344 -28.19 -22.63 -4.43
N ARG A 345 -29.13 -23.28 -3.75
CA ARG A 345 -29.51 -24.71 -3.70
C ARG A 345 -29.04 -25.61 -4.87
N SER A 346 -28.45 -26.77 -4.54
CA SER A 346 -28.88 -28.07 -5.07
C SER A 346 -28.29 -29.20 -4.24
N GLY A 347 -29.14 -30.18 -3.93
CA GLY A 347 -28.98 -31.25 -2.97
C GLY A 347 -28.33 -32.51 -3.56
N GLY A 348 -28.08 -33.47 -2.67
CA GLY A 348 -28.06 -34.88 -2.98
C GLY A 348 -26.91 -35.69 -2.37
N SER A 349 -27.25 -36.48 -1.31
CA SER A 349 -26.75 -37.82 -0.95
C SER A 349 -25.25 -38.05 -0.75
N GLY A 350 -24.78 -38.33 0.47
CA GLY A 350 -24.89 -39.64 1.15
C GLY A 350 -23.57 -40.37 1.09
N PHE A 351 -22.95 -40.64 2.22
CA PHE A 351 -22.33 -41.88 2.64
C PHE A 351 -21.35 -41.66 3.81
N GLU A 352 -21.76 -42.18 4.93
CA GLU A 352 -21.18 -43.06 5.96
C GLU A 352 -19.88 -42.68 6.70
N GLU A 353 -20.14 -42.74 7.97
CA GLU A 353 -19.28 -42.80 9.17
C GLU A 353 -18.02 -43.70 9.04
N ARG A 354 -16.97 -43.25 9.69
CA ARG A 354 -16.18 -44.14 10.55
C ARG A 354 -15.71 -43.39 11.80
N GLN A 355 -16.25 -43.80 12.91
CA GLN A 355 -15.78 -43.53 14.26
C GLN A 355 -14.40 -44.10 14.50
N SER A 356 -13.55 -43.35 15.17
CA SER A 356 -12.57 -43.89 16.08
C SER A 356 -12.46 -43.01 17.31
N SER A 357 -12.94 -43.59 18.39
CA SER A 357 -12.85 -43.16 19.77
C SER A 357 -11.41 -43.11 20.26
N PHE A 358 -11.00 -42.00 20.88
CA PHE A 358 -9.98 -42.04 21.95
C PHE A 358 -10.42 -41.06 23.05
N SER A 359 -10.74 -41.65 24.20
CA SER A 359 -10.96 -41.04 25.51
C SER A 359 -9.63 -40.57 26.10
N SER A 360 -9.54 -39.41 26.67
CA SER A 360 -8.77 -39.13 27.89
C SER A 360 -9.24 -37.82 28.56
N GLU A 361 -9.67 -38.00 29.73
CA GLU A 361 -9.66 -37.28 30.99
C GLU A 361 -9.45 -35.75 31.01
N GLY A 362 -10.30 -35.16 31.81
CA GLY A 362 -10.50 -33.75 32.04
C GLY A 362 -9.38 -32.99 32.73
N PHE A 363 -9.35 -31.72 32.39
CA PHE A 363 -8.89 -30.66 33.29
C PHE A 363 -9.82 -29.45 33.15
N GLY A 364 -10.31 -29.00 34.27
CA GLY A 364 -11.30 -27.95 34.40
C GLY A 364 -10.84 -26.62 33.80
N ARG A 365 -11.64 -26.09 32.88
CA ARG A 365 -11.53 -24.72 32.39
C ARG A 365 -12.34 -23.78 33.30
N THR A 366 -11.65 -23.11 34.20
CA THR A 366 -12.16 -21.90 34.83
C THR A 366 -12.27 -20.83 33.75
N LYS A 367 -13.51 -20.35 33.50
CA LYS A 367 -13.79 -19.18 32.69
C LYS A 367 -13.19 -17.96 33.37
N ARG A 368 -12.02 -17.48 32.87
CA ARG A 368 -11.58 -16.11 33.17
C ARG A 368 -12.28 -15.18 32.19
N GLY A 369 -13.12 -14.32 32.72
CA GLY A 369 -13.68 -13.18 32.01
C GLY A 369 -12.58 -12.21 31.56
N PRO A 370 -12.86 -11.29 30.62
CA PRO A 370 -11.88 -10.32 30.15
C PRO A 370 -11.42 -9.46 31.33
N MET A 371 -10.10 -9.39 31.52
CA MET A 371 -9.48 -8.55 32.52
C MET A 371 -9.59 -7.11 32.06
N VAL A 372 -10.49 -6.34 32.67
CA VAL A 372 -10.56 -4.90 32.52
C VAL A 372 -9.38 -4.31 33.30
N ILE A 373 -8.37 -3.83 32.60
CA ILE A 373 -7.32 -3.03 33.20
C ILE A 373 -7.83 -1.59 33.18
N GLU A 374 -8.35 -1.11 34.30
CA GLU A 374 -8.50 0.33 34.54
C GLU A 374 -7.11 0.93 34.72
N GLY A 375 -6.51 1.34 33.60
CA GLY A 375 -5.31 2.14 33.59
C GLY A 375 -5.71 3.61 33.66
N GLU A 376 -5.57 4.23 34.80
CA GLU A 376 -5.56 5.69 34.93
C GLU A 376 -4.36 6.22 34.17
N LEU A 377 -4.61 6.83 32.99
CA LEU A 377 -3.58 7.49 32.19
C LEU A 377 -3.13 8.76 32.94
N VAL A 378 -2.11 8.64 33.77
CA VAL A 378 -1.39 9.79 34.31
C VAL A 378 -0.55 10.37 33.16
N ALA A 379 -1.15 11.33 32.44
CA ALA A 379 -0.44 12.11 31.44
C ALA A 379 0.73 12.83 32.11
N LYS A 380 1.97 12.44 31.81
CA LYS A 380 3.15 13.19 32.19
C LYS A 380 3.09 14.55 31.50
N SER A 381 2.95 15.62 32.31
CA SER A 381 3.09 17.00 31.89
C SER A 381 4.42 17.15 31.12
N THR A 382 4.37 17.55 29.87
CA THR A 382 5.53 18.12 29.18
C THR A 382 5.85 19.41 29.88
N GLY A 383 7.02 19.53 30.51
CA GLY A 383 7.44 20.60 31.43
C GLY A 383 7.45 22.05 30.89
N MET A 384 6.45 22.44 30.11
CA MET A 384 6.18 23.80 29.68
C MET A 384 5.17 24.43 30.66
N THR A 385 5.61 25.43 31.39
CA THR A 385 4.74 26.25 32.24
C THR A 385 3.92 27.21 31.37
N SER A 386 2.62 27.29 31.62
CA SER A 386 1.73 28.28 31.01
C SER A 386 2.07 29.69 31.53
N GLU A 387 1.92 30.71 30.69
CA GLU A 387 2.08 32.12 31.09
C GLU A 387 0.88 32.67 31.87
N PHE A 388 -0.19 31.87 32.05
CA PHE A 388 -1.41 32.26 32.74
C PHE A 388 -1.37 31.80 34.21
N SER A 389 -2.05 32.58 35.07
CA SER A 389 -2.23 32.29 36.49
C SER A 389 -3.67 31.88 36.78
N LEU A 390 -3.88 31.20 37.91
CA LEU A 390 -5.23 30.91 38.39
C LEU A 390 -6.00 32.23 38.56
N ASP A 391 -7.26 32.22 38.17
CA ASP A 391 -8.20 33.34 38.21
C ASP A 391 -7.93 34.47 37.18
N ASP A 392 -6.94 34.31 36.29
CA ASP A 392 -6.74 35.27 35.20
C ASP A 392 -7.99 35.33 34.33
N ARG A 393 -8.42 36.56 34.02
CA ARG A 393 -9.49 36.79 33.05
C ARG A 393 -8.92 36.68 31.66
N VAL A 394 -9.55 35.83 30.85
CA VAL A 394 -9.03 35.45 29.53
C VAL A 394 -10.15 35.46 28.49
N PHE A 395 -9.75 35.64 27.27
CA PHE A 395 -10.63 35.56 26.10
C PHE A 395 -10.22 34.41 25.19
N HIS A 396 -11.19 33.63 24.76
CA HIS A 396 -11.02 32.56 23.77
C HIS A 396 -11.95 32.79 22.59
N GLN A 397 -11.42 32.75 21.37
CA GLN A 397 -12.15 33.14 20.16
C GLN A 397 -13.46 32.34 19.96
N LYS A 398 -13.51 31.08 20.36
CA LYS A 398 -14.68 30.20 20.22
C LYS A 398 -15.63 30.25 21.42
N PHE A 399 -15.14 30.45 22.63
CA PHE A 399 -15.91 30.30 23.85
C PHE A 399 -16.20 31.67 24.58
N GLY A 400 -15.52 32.74 24.15
CA GLY A 400 -15.68 34.08 24.72
C GLY A 400 -14.83 34.33 25.97
N TYR A 401 -15.29 35.22 26.87
CA TYR A 401 -14.63 35.56 28.11
C TYR A 401 -14.83 34.48 29.18
N GLY A 402 -13.81 34.28 30.03
CA GLY A 402 -13.83 33.36 31.14
C GLY A 402 -12.67 33.56 32.11
N HIS A 403 -12.65 32.79 33.20
CA HIS A 403 -11.58 32.80 34.19
C HIS A 403 -10.88 31.43 34.25
N VAL A 404 -9.56 31.44 34.43
CA VAL A 404 -8.74 30.25 34.58
C VAL A 404 -9.00 29.59 35.93
N VAL A 405 -9.55 28.37 35.92
CA VAL A 405 -9.88 27.60 37.10
C VAL A 405 -8.76 26.62 37.47
N LYS A 406 -8.13 26.02 36.46
CA LYS A 406 -7.06 25.03 36.66
C LYS A 406 -6.03 25.13 35.55
N ILE A 407 -4.77 24.94 35.92
CA ILE A 407 -3.63 24.93 34.99
C ILE A 407 -2.97 23.54 35.07
N ASP A 408 -2.79 22.88 33.93
CA ASP A 408 -2.14 21.58 33.80
C ASP A 408 -1.13 21.64 32.64
N GLY A 409 0.07 22.11 32.95
CA GLY A 409 1.09 22.42 31.96
C GLY A 409 0.62 23.51 30.98
N ASN A 410 0.45 23.16 29.70
CA ASN A 410 -0.05 24.05 28.64
C ASN A 410 -1.57 23.98 28.45
N LYS A 411 -2.29 23.23 29.28
CA LYS A 411 -3.74 23.07 29.22
C LYS A 411 -4.40 23.85 30.35
N LEU A 412 -5.35 24.71 29.99
CA LEU A 412 -6.11 25.53 30.91
C LEU A 412 -7.54 25.01 31.02
N THR A 413 -8.05 24.84 32.23
CA THR A 413 -9.48 24.70 32.45
C THR A 413 -10.02 26.08 32.75
N ILE A 414 -10.93 26.58 31.91
CA ILE A 414 -11.47 27.93 31.99
C ILE A 414 -12.99 27.84 32.17
N ALA A 415 -13.50 28.57 33.16
CA ALA A 415 -14.92 28.77 33.33
C ALA A 415 -15.35 29.98 32.46
N PHE A 416 -15.96 29.67 31.30
CA PHE A 416 -16.45 30.68 30.38
C PHE A 416 -17.84 31.14 30.77
N GLU A 417 -18.10 32.46 30.63
CA GLU A 417 -19.37 33.10 31.02
C GLU A 417 -20.58 32.47 30.26
N LYS A 418 -20.40 32.09 28.99
CA LYS A 418 -21.48 31.56 28.14
C LYS A 418 -21.40 30.06 27.84
N ALA A 419 -20.21 29.44 28.00
CA ALA A 419 -19.98 28.05 27.56
C ALA A 419 -19.70 27.07 28.72
N GLY A 420 -19.68 27.55 29.99
CA GLY A 420 -19.32 26.75 31.16
C GLY A 420 -17.85 26.39 31.21
N GLU A 421 -17.48 25.38 31.99
CA GLU A 421 -16.09 24.93 32.08
C GLU A 421 -15.66 24.19 30.83
N LYS A 422 -14.53 24.61 30.26
CA LYS A 422 -13.89 23.98 29.10
C LYS A 422 -12.40 23.84 29.29
N LYS A 423 -11.85 22.75 28.79
CA LYS A 423 -10.41 22.50 28.75
C LYS A 423 -9.86 22.95 27.39
N VAL A 424 -8.98 23.93 27.42
CA VAL A 424 -8.41 24.54 26.19
C VAL A 424 -6.88 24.57 26.29
N VAL A 425 -6.22 24.77 25.18
CA VAL A 425 -4.77 24.97 25.16
C VAL A 425 -4.49 26.45 25.26
N ASP A 426 -3.52 26.83 26.08
CA ASP A 426 -3.17 28.25 26.38
C ASP A 426 -2.83 29.05 25.10
N SER A 427 -2.33 28.40 24.03
CA SER A 427 -2.02 29.05 22.75
C SER A 427 -3.26 29.62 22.02
N PHE A 428 -4.47 29.24 22.43
CA PHE A 428 -5.73 29.76 21.85
C PHE A 428 -6.41 30.78 22.78
N VAL A 429 -5.74 31.16 23.87
CA VAL A 429 -6.28 32.02 24.88
C VAL A 429 -5.46 33.34 24.95
N GLU A 430 -6.14 34.47 25.01
CA GLU A 430 -5.54 35.79 25.18
C GLU A 430 -5.95 36.36 26.54
N ARG A 431 -5.05 37.13 27.17
CA ARG A 431 -5.44 37.89 28.38
C ARG A 431 -6.47 38.94 28.02
N ALA A 432 -7.52 39.04 28.81
CA ALA A 432 -8.64 39.95 28.59
C ALA A 432 -8.46 41.27 29.36
#